data_cb092b4224daa475a1996c5021aabdba
#
_entry.id   cb092b4224daa475a1996c5021aabdba
#
_cell.length_a   1.000
_cell.length_b   1.000
_cell.length_c   1.000
_cell.angle_alpha   90.00
_cell.angle_beta   90.00
_cell.angle_gamma   90.00
#
_symmetry.space_group_name_H-M   'P 1'
#
loop_
_entity.id
_entity.type
_entity.pdbx_description
1 polymer ?
#
loop_
_entity_poly.entity_id
_entity_poly.type
_entity_poly.pdbx_seq_one_letter_code
_entity_poly.pdbx_strand_id
1 'polypeptide(L)'
;MNSSPLIVVMGVSGSGKSTIGEALAARLGVRFDDADALHPASNVAKMASGMALTDDDRMPWLALVGAELAAATGGLVIACSALKRVYREAILAAAPSTRFVFLDGSRTLLESRVRHREGHFMPASLLDSQLATLEPLTPHEPGVRVSLDDHPTVESVVRTLVALLTPQVE
;
A
#
# COMPACT_ATOMS: atom_id res chain seq x y z
N MET A 1 -15.20 1.14 22.28
CA MET A 1 -15.63 1.64 20.97
C MET A 1 -14.67 1.09 19.94
N ASN A 2 -15.10 0.20 19.04
CA ASN A 2 -14.25 -0.26 17.96
C ASN A 2 -14.02 0.93 17.02
N SER A 3 -12.81 1.47 17.02
CA SER A 3 -12.42 2.47 16.02
C SER A 3 -12.46 1.82 14.64
N SER A 4 -13.07 2.51 13.69
CA SER A 4 -13.11 2.05 12.30
C SER A 4 -11.69 1.84 11.75
N PRO A 5 -11.41 0.77 11.02
CA PRO A 5 -10.05 0.45 10.60
C PRO A 5 -9.50 1.46 9.60
N LEU A 6 -8.28 1.93 9.82
CA LEU A 6 -7.49 2.73 8.89
C LEU A 6 -6.31 1.88 8.43
N ILE A 7 -6.29 1.53 7.15
CA ILE A 7 -5.34 0.54 6.61
C ILE A 7 -4.66 1.09 5.35
N VAL A 8 -3.34 0.99 5.31
CA VAL A 8 -2.54 1.20 4.09
C VAL A 8 -2.06 -0.14 3.57
N VAL A 9 -2.45 -0.50 2.36
CA VAL A 9 -1.93 -1.67 1.65
C VAL A 9 -0.69 -1.23 0.87
N MET A 10 0.47 -1.71 1.29
CA MET A 10 1.77 -1.31 0.76
C MET A 10 2.50 -2.44 0.04
N GLY A 11 3.42 -2.07 -0.80
CA GLY A 11 4.26 -2.99 -1.55
C GLY A 11 4.72 -2.39 -2.88
N VAL A 12 5.56 -3.12 -3.59
CA VAL A 12 6.05 -2.72 -4.90
C VAL A 12 4.99 -2.89 -5.99
N SER A 13 5.25 -2.34 -7.16
CA SER A 13 4.41 -2.57 -8.34
C SER A 13 4.30 -4.07 -8.66
N GLY A 14 3.11 -4.50 -9.08
CA GLY A 14 2.82 -5.90 -9.34
C GLY A 14 2.46 -6.73 -8.09
N SER A 15 2.55 -6.16 -6.89
CA SER A 15 2.13 -6.86 -5.65
C SER A 15 0.62 -7.00 -5.47
N GLY A 16 -0.18 -6.26 -6.27
CA GLY A 16 -1.64 -6.35 -6.23
C GLY A 16 -2.30 -5.45 -5.18
N LYS A 17 -1.66 -4.34 -4.81
CA LYS A 17 -2.17 -3.40 -3.78
C LYS A 17 -3.61 -2.95 -4.02
N SER A 18 -3.94 -2.53 -5.23
CA SER A 18 -5.30 -2.05 -5.53
C SER A 18 -6.32 -3.18 -5.49
N THR A 19 -6.03 -4.30 -6.12
CA THR A 19 -6.92 -5.48 -6.15
C THR A 19 -7.15 -6.04 -4.73
N ILE A 20 -6.08 -6.23 -3.98
CA ILE A 20 -6.16 -6.71 -2.58
C ILE A 20 -6.83 -5.66 -1.71
N GLY A 21 -6.49 -4.38 -1.88
CA GLY A 21 -7.07 -3.29 -1.11
C GLY A 21 -8.58 -3.17 -1.29
N GLU A 22 -9.08 -3.24 -2.53
CA GLU A 22 -10.52 -3.23 -2.84
C GLU A 22 -11.23 -4.44 -2.19
N ALA A 23 -10.67 -5.64 -2.33
CA ALA A 23 -11.25 -6.85 -1.77
C ALA A 23 -11.24 -6.83 -0.23
N LEU A 24 -10.17 -6.32 0.38
CA LEU A 24 -10.08 -6.17 1.83
C LEU A 24 -11.09 -5.14 2.34
N ALA A 25 -11.22 -3.99 1.67
CA ALA A 25 -12.20 -2.96 2.02
C ALA A 25 -13.64 -3.49 1.96
N ALA A 26 -13.97 -4.21 0.89
CA ALA A 26 -15.29 -4.85 0.74
C ALA A 26 -15.56 -5.85 1.87
N ARG A 27 -14.56 -6.63 2.26
CA ARG A 27 -14.68 -7.61 3.35
C ARG A 27 -14.86 -6.97 4.71
N LEU A 28 -14.22 -5.82 4.94
CA LEU A 28 -14.33 -5.05 6.19
C LEU A 28 -15.54 -4.10 6.22
N GLY A 29 -16.23 -3.91 5.09
CA GLY A 29 -17.35 -2.98 4.97
C GLY A 29 -16.93 -1.50 5.05
N VAL A 30 -15.75 -1.16 4.53
CA VAL A 30 -15.20 0.20 4.54
C VAL A 30 -14.89 0.68 3.12
N ARG A 31 -14.63 1.99 2.98
CA ARG A 31 -14.25 2.61 1.70
C ARG A 31 -12.85 2.15 1.27
N PHE A 32 -12.64 2.10 -0.05
CA PHE A 32 -11.33 1.95 -0.68
C PHE A 32 -10.97 3.19 -1.49
N ASP A 33 -9.71 3.62 -1.38
CA ASP A 33 -9.13 4.68 -2.21
C ASP A 33 -7.73 4.25 -2.70
N ASP A 34 -7.31 4.82 -3.84
CA ASP A 34 -5.96 4.68 -4.35
C ASP A 34 -5.19 5.99 -4.13
N ALA A 35 -4.04 5.91 -3.44
CA ALA A 35 -3.23 7.07 -3.13
C ALA A 35 -2.66 7.77 -4.37
N ASP A 36 -2.57 7.08 -5.51
CA ASP A 36 -2.11 7.70 -6.76
C ASP A 36 -3.01 8.87 -7.19
N ALA A 37 -4.28 8.82 -6.86
CA ALA A 37 -5.23 9.90 -7.14
C ALA A 37 -4.98 11.18 -6.29
N LEU A 38 -4.19 11.09 -5.25
CA LEU A 38 -3.90 12.19 -4.32
C LEU A 38 -2.62 12.96 -4.66
N HIS A 39 -1.90 12.60 -5.72
CA HIS A 39 -0.70 13.32 -6.09
C HIS A 39 -1.00 14.78 -6.45
N PRO A 40 -0.21 15.74 -5.91
CA PRO A 40 -0.27 17.14 -6.37
C PRO A 40 0.00 17.25 -7.87
N ALA A 41 -0.55 18.27 -8.51
CA ALA A 41 -0.40 18.50 -9.96
C ALA A 41 1.09 18.57 -10.40
N SER A 42 1.96 19.12 -9.55
CA SER A 42 3.41 19.15 -9.79
C SER A 42 4.04 17.74 -9.87
N ASN A 43 3.59 16.82 -9.04
CA ASN A 43 4.05 15.44 -9.09
C ASN A 43 3.54 14.73 -10.35
N VAL A 44 2.28 14.93 -10.70
CA VAL A 44 1.69 14.38 -11.92
C VAL A 44 2.44 14.85 -13.16
N ALA A 45 2.73 16.16 -13.25
CA ALA A 45 3.50 16.74 -14.36
C ALA A 45 4.93 16.17 -14.44
N LYS A 46 5.60 16.03 -13.30
CA LYS A 46 6.95 15.47 -13.23
C LYS A 46 6.99 14.01 -13.68
N MET A 47 6.06 13.18 -13.21
CA MET A 47 5.94 11.79 -13.64
C MET A 47 5.58 11.67 -15.12
N ALA A 48 4.70 12.52 -15.65
CA ALA A 48 4.34 12.55 -17.06
C ALA A 48 5.53 12.92 -17.96
N SER A 49 6.49 13.70 -17.45
CA SER A 49 7.74 14.03 -18.16
C SER A 49 8.79 12.91 -18.10
N GLY A 50 8.51 11.79 -17.44
CA GLY A 50 9.43 10.66 -17.27
C GLY A 50 10.44 10.84 -16.13
N MET A 51 10.28 11.85 -15.29
CA MET A 51 11.15 12.10 -14.14
C MET A 51 10.66 11.36 -12.89
N ALA A 52 11.59 10.73 -12.16
CA ALA A 52 11.29 10.13 -10.87
C ALA A 52 11.02 11.19 -9.80
N LEU A 53 10.08 10.90 -8.89
CA LEU A 53 9.83 11.74 -7.73
C LEU A 53 10.95 11.58 -6.71
N THR A 54 11.39 12.69 -6.13
CA THR A 54 12.28 12.71 -4.97
C THR A 54 11.51 12.46 -3.68
N ASP A 55 12.22 12.25 -2.57
CA ASP A 55 11.58 12.17 -1.25
C ASP A 55 10.84 13.47 -0.91
N ASP A 56 11.43 14.62 -1.24
CA ASP A 56 10.79 15.93 -1.02
C ASP A 56 9.51 16.11 -1.84
N ASP A 57 9.46 15.59 -3.07
CA ASP A 57 8.24 15.57 -3.88
C ASP A 57 7.14 14.71 -3.25
N ARG A 58 7.53 13.62 -2.60
CA ARG A 58 6.59 12.66 -1.99
C ARG A 58 6.01 13.14 -0.66
N MET A 59 6.74 13.92 0.13
CA MET A 59 6.30 14.31 1.47
C MET A 59 4.96 15.04 1.49
N PRO A 60 4.66 16.03 0.61
CA PRO A 60 3.33 16.63 0.55
C PRO A 60 2.23 15.63 0.15
N TRP A 61 2.53 14.72 -0.76
CA TRP A 61 1.60 13.66 -1.15
C TRP A 61 1.29 12.71 0.00
N LEU A 62 2.30 12.26 0.75
CA LEU A 62 2.13 11.39 1.91
C LEU A 62 1.35 12.07 3.03
N ALA A 63 1.52 13.38 3.19
CA ALA A 63 0.70 14.18 4.11
C ALA A 63 -0.78 14.17 3.69
N LEU A 64 -1.08 14.24 2.39
CA LEU A 64 -2.44 14.13 1.87
C LEU A 64 -3.03 12.72 2.10
N VAL A 65 -2.23 11.67 1.92
CA VAL A 65 -2.64 10.29 2.23
C VAL A 65 -3.00 10.15 3.72
N GLY A 66 -2.15 10.68 4.59
CA GLY A 66 -2.41 10.70 6.04
C GLY A 66 -3.66 11.51 6.41
N ALA A 67 -3.87 12.66 5.78
CA ALA A 67 -5.05 13.51 6.00
C ALA A 67 -6.34 12.79 5.56
N GLU A 68 -6.32 12.08 4.43
CA GLU A 68 -7.46 11.29 3.95
C GLU A 68 -7.83 10.17 4.93
N LEU A 69 -6.82 9.46 5.46
CA LEU A 69 -7.02 8.47 6.51
C LEU A 69 -7.60 9.10 7.79
N ALA A 70 -7.04 10.21 8.24
CA ALA A 70 -7.50 10.90 9.45
C ALA A 70 -8.94 11.40 9.34
N ALA A 71 -9.38 11.80 8.15
CA ALA A 71 -10.74 12.28 7.89
C ALA A 71 -11.77 11.15 7.72
N ALA A 72 -11.34 9.91 7.58
CA ALA A 72 -12.22 8.77 7.31
C ALA A 72 -12.99 8.33 8.56
N THR A 73 -14.23 8.75 8.70
CA THR A 73 -15.07 8.45 9.88
C THR A 73 -15.59 7.02 9.93
N GLY A 74 -15.74 6.37 8.78
CA GLY A 74 -16.26 5.00 8.65
C GLY A 74 -15.20 3.93 8.38
N GLY A 75 -13.92 4.30 8.47
CA GLY A 75 -12.80 3.44 8.07
C GLY A 75 -12.41 3.60 6.61
N LEU A 76 -11.17 3.25 6.31
CA LEU A 76 -10.60 3.39 4.97
C LEU A 76 -9.49 2.38 4.77
N VAL A 77 -9.52 1.73 3.61
CA VAL A 77 -8.37 1.01 3.05
C VAL A 77 -7.83 1.83 1.89
N ILE A 78 -6.55 2.18 1.91
CA ILE A 78 -5.91 2.93 0.84
C ILE A 78 -4.70 2.17 0.29
N ALA A 79 -4.59 2.05 -1.03
CA ALA A 79 -3.41 1.50 -1.68
C ALA A 79 -2.35 2.59 -1.83
N CYS A 80 -1.18 2.36 -1.25
CA CYS A 80 -0.05 3.27 -1.32
C CYS A 80 1.25 2.47 -1.23
N SER A 81 2.18 2.67 -2.14
CA SER A 81 3.44 1.93 -2.15
C SER A 81 4.21 2.00 -0.81
N ALA A 82 4.29 3.17 -0.19
CA ALA A 82 4.87 3.41 1.15
C ALA A 82 6.19 2.65 1.40
N LEU A 83 7.09 2.65 0.41
CA LEU A 83 8.25 1.76 0.36
C LEU A 83 9.29 2.03 1.44
N LYS A 84 9.49 3.29 1.85
CA LYS A 84 10.43 3.66 2.90
C LYS A 84 9.73 3.86 4.24
N ARG A 85 10.45 3.57 5.31
CA ARG A 85 9.97 3.83 6.66
C ARG A 85 9.58 5.29 6.88
N VAL A 86 10.38 6.24 6.40
CA VAL A 86 10.07 7.68 6.51
C VAL A 86 8.77 8.06 5.81
N TYR A 87 8.37 7.37 4.75
CA TYR A 87 7.07 7.57 4.11
C TYR A 87 5.93 7.12 5.02
N ARG A 88 6.08 5.98 5.68
CA ARG A 88 5.09 5.47 6.63
C ARG A 88 4.98 6.35 7.87
N GLU A 89 6.11 6.85 8.36
CA GLU A 89 6.15 7.81 9.46
C GLU A 89 5.40 9.11 9.12
N ALA A 90 5.52 9.61 7.89
CA ALA A 90 4.78 10.77 7.42
C ALA A 90 3.25 10.55 7.43
N ILE A 91 2.79 9.35 7.03
CA ILE A 91 1.38 8.96 7.11
C ILE A 91 0.91 8.87 8.56
N LEU A 92 1.69 8.23 9.43
CA LEU A 92 1.38 8.06 10.86
C LEU A 92 1.34 9.39 11.60
N ALA A 93 2.11 10.39 11.18
CA ALA A 93 2.08 11.72 11.77
C ALA A 93 0.69 12.37 11.70
N ALA A 94 -0.04 12.14 10.60
CA ALA A 94 -1.39 12.65 10.41
C ALA A 94 -2.48 11.68 10.92
N ALA A 95 -2.26 10.38 10.79
CA ALA A 95 -3.21 9.33 11.15
C ALA A 95 -2.54 8.23 12.01
N PRO A 96 -2.31 8.48 13.32
CA PRO A 96 -1.52 7.59 14.17
C PRO A 96 -2.08 6.18 14.36
N SER A 97 -3.39 5.99 14.18
CA SER A 97 -4.05 4.68 14.30
C SER A 97 -3.99 3.83 13.03
N THR A 98 -3.32 4.30 11.99
CA THR A 98 -3.14 3.57 10.73
C THR A 98 -2.33 2.28 10.96
N ARG A 99 -2.78 1.20 10.33
CA ARG A 99 -2.04 -0.06 10.24
C ARG A 99 -1.60 -0.32 8.81
N PHE A 100 -0.39 -0.83 8.64
CA PHE A 100 0.14 -1.20 7.33
C PHE A 100 -0.06 -2.68 7.04
N VAL A 101 -0.42 -2.97 5.80
CA VAL A 101 -0.47 -4.33 5.26
C VAL A 101 0.60 -4.43 4.19
N PHE A 102 1.67 -5.15 4.49
CA PHE A 102 2.77 -5.33 3.56
C PHE A 102 2.56 -6.59 2.71
N LEU A 103 2.34 -6.39 1.42
CA LEU A 103 2.25 -7.47 0.43
C LEU A 103 3.66 -7.82 -0.04
N ASP A 104 4.20 -8.90 0.51
CA ASP A 104 5.57 -9.34 0.25
C ASP A 104 5.58 -10.51 -0.74
N GLY A 105 6.13 -10.28 -1.92
CA GLY A 105 6.29 -11.27 -2.97
C GLY A 105 7.75 -11.46 -3.36
N SER A 106 8.10 -12.68 -3.77
CA SER A 106 9.40 -12.94 -4.36
C SER A 106 9.59 -12.16 -5.67
N ARG A 107 10.83 -11.84 -6.02
CA ARG A 107 11.16 -11.21 -7.31
C ARG A 107 10.53 -11.98 -8.47
N THR A 108 10.65 -13.30 -8.48
CA THR A 108 10.11 -14.17 -9.54
C THR A 108 8.60 -14.02 -9.70
N LEU A 109 7.86 -14.01 -8.59
CA LEU A 109 6.41 -13.81 -8.61
C LEU A 109 6.04 -12.42 -9.13
N LEU A 110 6.71 -11.39 -8.63
CA LEU A 110 6.45 -9.99 -9.01
C LEU A 110 6.77 -9.75 -10.49
N GLU A 111 7.88 -10.27 -11.00
CA GLU A 111 8.24 -10.20 -12.42
C GLU A 111 7.19 -10.89 -13.30
N SER A 112 6.72 -12.06 -12.90
CA SER A 112 5.66 -12.79 -13.59
C SER A 112 4.38 -11.96 -13.67
N ARG A 113 3.95 -11.36 -12.57
CA ARG A 113 2.74 -10.51 -12.52
C ARG A 113 2.86 -9.26 -13.37
N VAL A 114 4.02 -8.60 -13.37
CA VAL A 114 4.29 -7.42 -14.20
C VAL A 114 4.23 -7.77 -15.69
N ARG A 115 4.78 -8.91 -16.11
CA ARG A 115 4.76 -9.37 -17.53
C ARG A 115 3.35 -9.69 -18.03
N HIS A 116 2.47 -10.20 -17.16
CA HIS A 116 1.11 -10.62 -17.53
C HIS A 116 0.06 -9.51 -17.40
N ARG A 117 0.48 -8.29 -17.05
CA ARG A 117 -0.42 -7.16 -16.93
C ARG A 117 -0.74 -6.57 -18.30
N GLU A 118 -1.90 -6.91 -18.85
CA GLU A 118 -2.36 -6.36 -20.13
C GLU A 118 -2.50 -4.83 -20.06
N GLY A 119 -1.97 -4.14 -21.08
CA GLY A 119 -2.12 -2.70 -21.25
C GLY A 119 -1.21 -1.80 -20.41
N HIS A 120 -0.38 -2.35 -19.54
CA HIS A 120 0.60 -1.58 -18.74
C HIS A 120 1.99 -2.16 -18.93
N PHE A 121 2.77 -1.53 -19.84
CA PHE A 121 4.18 -1.84 -19.96
C PHE A 121 4.94 -1.19 -18.81
N MET A 122 5.41 -2.02 -17.87
CA MET A 122 6.34 -1.57 -16.84
C MET A 122 7.73 -2.12 -17.18
N PRO A 123 8.75 -1.26 -17.35
CA PRO A 123 10.11 -1.73 -17.51
C PRO A 123 10.54 -2.57 -16.30
N ALA A 124 11.26 -3.66 -16.53
CA ALA A 124 11.85 -4.48 -15.45
C ALA A 124 12.74 -3.64 -14.52
N SER A 125 13.38 -2.60 -15.05
CA SER A 125 14.18 -1.64 -14.28
C SER A 125 13.39 -0.88 -13.22
N LEU A 126 12.09 -0.64 -13.42
CA LEU A 126 11.24 0.02 -12.41
C LEU A 126 10.98 -0.91 -11.22
N LEU A 127 10.69 -2.19 -11.46
CA LEU A 127 10.57 -3.17 -10.39
C LEU A 127 11.87 -3.30 -9.61
N ASP A 128 13.00 -3.38 -10.29
CA ASP A 128 14.34 -3.43 -9.66
C ASP A 128 14.58 -2.22 -8.77
N SER A 129 14.28 -1.03 -9.27
CA SER A 129 14.39 0.23 -8.52
C SER A 129 13.50 0.23 -7.28
N GLN A 130 12.26 -0.23 -7.38
CA GLN A 130 11.34 -0.31 -6.24
C GLN A 130 11.77 -1.34 -5.21
N LEU A 131 12.25 -2.51 -5.63
CA LEU A 131 12.79 -3.53 -4.72
C LEU A 131 14.04 -3.04 -4.00
N ALA A 132 14.89 -2.26 -4.68
CA ALA A 132 16.07 -1.64 -4.05
C ALA A 132 15.69 -0.54 -3.05
N THR A 133 14.58 0.16 -3.26
CA THR A 133 14.07 1.22 -2.39
C THR A 133 13.29 0.67 -1.21
N LEU A 134 12.66 -0.49 -1.36
CA LEU A 134 11.80 -1.08 -0.35
C LEU A 134 12.55 -1.34 0.97
N GLU A 135 12.05 -0.73 2.02
CA GLU A 135 12.38 -1.07 3.40
C GLU A 135 11.23 -1.91 3.96
N PRO A 136 11.44 -3.22 4.20
CA PRO A 136 10.40 -4.08 4.74
C PRO A 136 9.83 -3.56 6.05
N LEU A 137 8.55 -3.86 6.29
CA LEU A 137 7.88 -3.50 7.54
C LEU A 137 8.59 -4.16 8.73
N THR A 138 8.97 -3.37 9.72
CA THR A 138 9.65 -3.87 10.92
C THR A 138 8.64 -4.29 11.99
N PRO A 139 9.04 -5.15 12.96
CA PRO A 139 8.16 -5.55 14.07
C PRO A 139 7.67 -4.40 14.95
N HIS A 140 8.36 -3.25 14.92
CA HIS A 140 7.98 -2.06 15.71
C HIS A 140 7.00 -1.13 15.00
N GLU A 141 6.76 -1.35 13.70
CA GLU A 141 5.79 -0.59 12.94
C GLU A 141 4.39 -1.22 13.08
N PRO A 142 3.32 -0.41 13.14
CA PRO A 142 1.97 -0.93 13.27
C PRO A 142 1.52 -1.59 11.98
N GLY A 143 1.49 -2.90 11.92
CA GLY A 143 1.04 -3.59 10.72
C GLY A 143 1.31 -5.08 10.71
N VAL A 144 1.03 -5.66 9.56
CA VAL A 144 1.18 -7.09 9.30
C VAL A 144 1.81 -7.32 7.92
N ARG A 145 2.54 -8.42 7.77
CA ARG A 145 3.11 -8.87 6.51
C ARG A 145 2.37 -10.12 6.04
N VAL A 146 2.09 -10.20 4.76
CA VAL A 146 1.59 -11.42 4.12
C VAL A 146 2.48 -11.82 2.97
N SER A 147 2.85 -13.11 2.92
CA SER A 147 3.61 -13.68 1.80
C SER A 147 2.67 -13.98 0.64
N LEU A 148 2.91 -13.34 -0.51
CA LEU A 148 2.14 -13.58 -1.72
C LEU A 148 2.47 -14.94 -2.35
N ASP A 149 3.68 -15.45 -2.13
CA ASP A 149 4.09 -16.75 -2.62
C ASP A 149 3.34 -17.90 -1.93
N ASP A 150 2.96 -17.70 -0.66
CA ASP A 150 2.21 -18.69 0.13
C ASP A 150 0.68 -18.55 -0.06
N HIS A 151 0.22 -17.47 -0.66
CA HIS A 151 -1.19 -17.14 -0.85
C HIS A 151 -1.47 -16.80 -2.32
N PRO A 152 -1.71 -17.79 -3.18
CA PRO A 152 -1.75 -17.59 -4.63
C PRO A 152 -3.01 -16.87 -5.13
N THR A 153 -4.06 -16.73 -4.31
CA THR A 153 -5.32 -16.10 -4.71
C THR A 153 -5.61 -14.85 -3.89
N VAL A 154 -6.33 -13.90 -4.46
CA VAL A 154 -6.81 -12.69 -3.76
C VAL A 154 -7.59 -13.09 -2.50
N GLU A 155 -8.47 -14.08 -2.61
CA GLU A 155 -9.28 -14.55 -1.48
C GLU A 155 -8.42 -15.10 -0.34
N SER A 156 -7.38 -15.90 -0.64
CA SER A 156 -6.48 -16.45 0.38
C SER A 156 -5.69 -15.35 1.10
N VAL A 157 -5.23 -14.33 0.36
CA VAL A 157 -4.57 -13.16 0.95
C VAL A 157 -5.54 -12.39 1.87
N VAL A 158 -6.71 -12.06 1.38
CA VAL A 158 -7.70 -11.26 2.13
C VAL A 158 -8.16 -12.01 3.40
N ARG A 159 -8.42 -13.30 3.31
CA ARG A 159 -8.79 -14.13 4.47
C ARG A 159 -7.70 -14.11 5.54
N THR A 160 -6.44 -14.27 5.16
CA THR A 160 -5.30 -14.20 6.07
C THR A 160 -5.17 -12.81 6.70
N LEU A 161 -5.32 -11.75 5.90
CA LEU A 161 -5.26 -10.38 6.40
C LEU A 161 -6.36 -10.08 7.42
N VAL A 162 -7.59 -10.49 7.14
CA VAL A 162 -8.70 -10.30 8.09
C VAL A 162 -8.40 -10.99 9.42
N ALA A 163 -7.88 -12.22 9.39
CA ALA A 163 -7.51 -12.93 10.61
C ALA A 163 -6.39 -12.22 11.39
N LEU A 164 -5.39 -11.66 10.70
CA LEU A 164 -4.27 -10.95 11.32
C LEU A 164 -4.66 -9.55 11.84
N LEU A 165 -5.62 -8.91 11.20
CA LEU A 165 -6.06 -7.55 11.55
C LEU A 165 -7.14 -7.53 12.64
N THR A 166 -7.89 -8.62 12.79
CA THR A 166 -8.91 -8.73 13.85
C THR A 166 -8.23 -9.08 15.17
N PRO A 167 -8.47 -8.31 16.25
CA PRO A 167 -7.95 -8.68 17.56
C PRO A 167 -8.45 -10.08 17.96
N GLN A 168 -7.54 -10.92 18.41
CA GLN A 168 -7.93 -12.18 19.06
C GLN A 168 -8.65 -11.79 20.35
N VAL A 169 -9.95 -12.08 20.43
CA VAL A 169 -10.67 -11.97 21.68
C VAL A 169 -10.22 -13.15 22.54
N GLU A 170 -9.38 -12.88 23.55
CA GLU A 170 -9.11 -13.84 24.63
C GLU A 170 -10.34 -14.00 25.54
#